data_3a66ba4156294422d6d5ab1ad8df46f5
#
_entry.id   3a66ba4156294422d6d5ab1ad8df46f5
#
_cell.length_a   1.000
_cell.length_b   1.000
_cell.length_c   1.000
_cell.angle_alpha   90.00
_cell.angle_beta   90.00
_cell.angle_gamma   90.00
#
_symmetry.space_group_name_H-M   'P 1'
#
loop_
_entity.id
_entity.type
_entity.pdbx_description
1 polymer ?
#
loop_
_entity_poly.entity_id
_entity_poly.type
_entity_poly.pdbx_seq_one_letter_code
_entity_poly.pdbx_strand_id
1 'polypeptide(L)'
;MCIRDRLFTVPLIFIIFPQTEGLAYQLLGYIWNPIRAIFVGIIDYIPKLFTIIVIWYAVRYLVRLVLYLAREVEAGRLKINGFYPDWAMSTFHIARFLLYAFMIAMIYPYLPGSDSGVFQGISVFVGLIVSLGSSTVIGNIIAGLVITYMRPFKMGDRIKLNDTTGDIIEKTPLVTRIRTPKNEVVTVPNSFIMSSHTVNYSTSAREYGLIIHSEVSIGYDVPWRQVNQILIDAALNTPGVVDDPRPFVLETSLSDWYPVYQINAYIKQADKMAQIYSDLHQNIQDKFNEAGIEIMSPHYMAVRDGNESTTPKEYQKSNNPSNKAGEESKPE
;
A
#
# COMPACT_ATOMS: atom_id res chain seq x y z
N MET A 1 -2.98 -61.18 -37.88
CA MET A 1 -2.54 -60.32 -38.99
C MET A 1 -2.98 -58.89 -38.62
N CYS A 2 -2.00 -58.05 -38.24
CA CYS A 2 -2.27 -56.69 -37.70
C CYS A 2 -2.82 -55.75 -38.76
N ILE A 3 -3.65 -54.80 -38.37
CA ILE A 3 -4.17 -53.70 -39.22
C ILE A 3 -3.02 -52.97 -39.92
N ARG A 4 -1.88 -52.86 -39.28
CA ARG A 4 -0.63 -52.28 -39.78
C ARG A 4 -0.13 -53.00 -41.04
N ASP A 5 -0.20 -54.35 -41.07
CA ASP A 5 0.33 -55.12 -42.22
C ASP A 5 -0.60 -55.00 -43.43
N ARG A 6 -1.93 -54.83 -43.22
CA ARG A 6 -2.89 -54.59 -44.30
C ARG A 6 -2.72 -53.22 -44.93
N LEU A 7 -2.35 -52.20 -44.18
CA LEU A 7 -2.18 -50.83 -44.65
C LEU A 7 -1.04 -50.70 -45.66
N PHE A 8 0.00 -51.53 -45.56
CA PHE A 8 1.12 -51.57 -46.48
C PHE A 8 0.96 -52.63 -47.58
N THR A 9 0.38 -53.79 -47.27
CA THR A 9 0.25 -54.92 -48.25
C THR A 9 -0.79 -54.67 -49.29
N VAL A 10 -1.95 -53.97 -48.95
CA VAL A 10 -3.01 -53.71 -49.92
C VAL A 10 -2.53 -52.79 -51.06
N PRO A 11 -1.86 -51.67 -50.81
CA PRO A 11 -1.33 -50.83 -51.91
C PRO A 11 -0.28 -51.58 -52.76
N LEU A 12 0.56 -52.43 -52.16
CA LEU A 12 1.58 -53.20 -52.89
C LEU A 12 0.96 -54.25 -53.85
N ILE A 13 -0.17 -54.88 -53.47
CA ILE A 13 -0.90 -55.80 -54.37
C ILE A 13 -1.52 -55.05 -55.55
N PHE A 14 -2.03 -53.81 -55.34
CA PHE A 14 -2.61 -52.98 -56.38
C PHE A 14 -1.58 -52.45 -57.39
N ILE A 15 -0.28 -52.40 -57.03
CA ILE A 15 0.80 -52.02 -57.95
C ILE A 15 1.06 -53.13 -59.01
N ILE A 16 0.78 -54.38 -58.74
CA ILE A 16 1.07 -55.54 -59.60
C ILE A 16 0.15 -55.53 -60.83
N PHE A 17 -1.01 -54.89 -60.78
CA PHE A 17 -1.97 -54.86 -61.88
C PHE A 17 -1.98 -53.45 -62.53
N PRO A 18 -1.68 -53.31 -63.85
CA PRO A 18 -1.61 -52.01 -64.52
C PRO A 18 -2.89 -51.17 -64.44
N GLN A 19 -4.06 -51.82 -64.29
CA GLN A 19 -5.36 -51.12 -64.18
C GLN A 19 -5.62 -50.51 -62.79
N THR A 20 -4.92 -50.96 -61.77
CA THR A 20 -5.09 -50.52 -60.37
C THR A 20 -3.90 -49.76 -59.83
N GLU A 21 -2.87 -49.56 -60.63
CA GLU A 21 -1.63 -48.85 -60.26
C GLU A 21 -1.93 -47.40 -59.77
N GLY A 22 -2.82 -46.71 -60.44
CA GLY A 22 -3.25 -45.35 -60.04
C GLY A 22 -3.86 -45.27 -58.66
N LEU A 23 -4.70 -46.31 -58.30
CA LEU A 23 -5.30 -46.40 -56.96
C LEU A 23 -4.23 -46.68 -55.87
N ALA A 24 -3.24 -47.50 -56.19
CA ALA A 24 -2.15 -47.81 -55.28
C ALA A 24 -1.33 -46.57 -54.94
N TYR A 25 -0.96 -45.74 -55.90
CA TYR A 25 -0.25 -44.48 -55.67
C TYR A 25 -1.13 -43.46 -54.91
N GLN A 26 -2.43 -43.42 -55.14
CA GLN A 26 -3.32 -42.58 -54.32
C GLN A 26 -3.37 -43.03 -52.85
N LEU A 27 -3.50 -44.33 -52.58
CA LEU A 27 -3.51 -44.90 -51.24
C LEU A 27 -2.18 -44.69 -50.49
N LEU A 28 -1.06 -44.92 -51.18
CA LEU A 28 0.27 -44.63 -50.63
C LEU A 28 0.47 -43.14 -50.41
N GLY A 29 -0.10 -42.30 -51.29
CA GLY A 29 -0.09 -40.84 -51.15
C GLY A 29 -0.81 -40.36 -49.88
N TYR A 30 -1.93 -40.98 -49.51
CA TYR A 30 -2.63 -40.66 -48.25
C TYR A 30 -1.80 -40.93 -47.01
N ILE A 31 -0.87 -41.86 -47.07
CA ILE A 31 0.05 -42.16 -45.95
C ILE A 31 1.32 -41.33 -46.04
N TRP A 32 1.92 -41.26 -47.25
CA TRP A 32 3.21 -40.59 -47.47
C TRP A 32 3.13 -39.07 -47.46
N ASN A 33 2.05 -38.47 -47.98
CA ASN A 33 1.91 -37.04 -48.05
C ASN A 33 1.86 -36.37 -46.67
N PRO A 34 1.07 -36.88 -45.67
CA PRO A 34 1.11 -36.31 -44.32
C PRO A 34 2.48 -36.45 -43.67
N ILE A 35 3.15 -37.61 -43.83
CA ILE A 35 4.48 -37.82 -43.25
C ILE A 35 5.48 -36.86 -43.88
N ARG A 36 5.51 -36.75 -45.21
CA ARG A 36 6.35 -35.78 -45.92
C ARG A 36 6.04 -34.35 -45.49
N ALA A 37 4.75 -33.99 -45.36
CA ALA A 37 4.36 -32.66 -44.97
C ALA A 37 4.86 -32.32 -43.54
N ILE A 38 4.85 -33.29 -42.60
CA ILE A 38 5.41 -33.10 -41.27
C ILE A 38 6.92 -32.85 -41.35
N PHE A 39 7.68 -33.69 -42.10
CA PHE A 39 9.13 -33.54 -42.23
C PHE A 39 9.53 -32.23 -42.93
N VAL A 40 8.85 -31.88 -44.02
CA VAL A 40 9.08 -30.62 -44.72
C VAL A 40 8.70 -29.45 -43.82
N GLY A 41 7.57 -29.53 -43.09
CA GLY A 41 7.17 -28.51 -42.16
C GLY A 41 8.17 -28.29 -41.04
N ILE A 42 8.80 -29.36 -40.53
CA ILE A 42 9.85 -29.22 -39.49
C ILE A 42 11.09 -28.51 -40.09
N ILE A 43 11.50 -28.89 -41.30
CA ILE A 43 12.67 -28.28 -41.98
C ILE A 43 12.38 -26.80 -42.27
N ASP A 44 11.22 -26.48 -42.77
CA ASP A 44 10.80 -25.10 -43.09
C ASP A 44 10.64 -24.23 -41.82
N TYR A 45 10.45 -24.87 -40.66
CA TYR A 45 10.36 -24.19 -39.40
C TYR A 45 11.71 -23.85 -38.76
N ILE A 46 12.80 -24.54 -39.15
CA ILE A 46 14.16 -24.32 -38.62
C ILE A 46 14.58 -22.84 -38.69
N PRO A 47 14.45 -22.13 -39.84
CA PRO A 47 14.81 -20.71 -39.94
C PRO A 47 13.98 -19.84 -38.98
N LYS A 48 12.68 -20.12 -38.80
CA LYS A 48 11.82 -19.42 -37.88
C LYS A 48 12.24 -19.65 -36.42
N LEU A 49 12.56 -20.88 -36.06
CA LEU A 49 13.09 -21.26 -34.76
C LEU A 49 14.43 -20.55 -34.47
N PHE A 50 15.30 -20.48 -35.46
CA PHE A 50 16.56 -19.73 -35.33
C PHE A 50 16.31 -18.24 -35.05
N THR A 51 15.38 -17.64 -35.76
CA THR A 51 14.98 -16.24 -35.53
C THR A 51 14.41 -16.03 -34.09
N ILE A 52 13.58 -16.95 -33.61
CA ILE A 52 13.06 -16.92 -32.23
C ILE A 52 14.21 -16.95 -31.22
N ILE A 53 15.17 -17.85 -31.42
CA ILE A 53 16.36 -17.99 -30.55
C ILE A 53 17.17 -16.70 -30.54
N VAL A 54 17.41 -16.11 -31.71
CA VAL A 54 18.16 -14.85 -31.84
C VAL A 54 17.45 -13.72 -31.12
N ILE A 55 16.12 -13.55 -31.30
CA ILE A 55 15.32 -12.55 -30.60
C ILE A 55 15.43 -12.78 -29.09
N TRP A 56 15.27 -14.03 -28.62
CA TRP A 56 15.34 -14.36 -27.19
C TRP A 56 16.70 -14.00 -26.57
N TYR A 57 17.80 -14.35 -27.26
CA TYR A 57 19.14 -13.99 -26.79
C TYR A 57 19.35 -12.47 -26.81
N ALA A 58 18.95 -11.79 -27.88
CA ALA A 58 19.09 -10.33 -27.99
C ALA A 58 18.36 -9.61 -26.83
N VAL A 59 17.11 -9.97 -26.57
CA VAL A 59 16.35 -9.38 -25.45
C VAL A 59 16.95 -9.77 -24.11
N ARG A 60 17.40 -11.02 -23.92
CA ARG A 60 18.05 -11.46 -22.69
C ARG A 60 19.32 -10.65 -22.39
N TYR A 61 20.14 -10.38 -23.37
CA TYR A 61 21.33 -9.55 -23.18
C TYR A 61 20.97 -8.08 -22.94
N LEU A 62 19.95 -7.57 -23.64
CA LEU A 62 19.43 -6.21 -23.39
C LEU A 62 18.91 -6.04 -21.96
N VAL A 63 18.15 -7.01 -21.46
CA VAL A 63 17.68 -7.01 -20.05
C VAL A 63 18.85 -7.03 -19.07
N ARG A 64 19.93 -7.81 -19.36
CA ARG A 64 21.13 -7.82 -18.51
C ARG A 64 21.85 -6.47 -18.53
N LEU A 65 21.93 -5.82 -19.69
CA LEU A 65 22.51 -4.50 -19.82
C LEU A 65 21.74 -3.46 -19.00
N VAL A 66 20.40 -3.46 -19.12
CA VAL A 66 19.55 -2.55 -18.33
C VAL A 66 19.69 -2.82 -16.82
N LEU A 67 19.77 -4.08 -16.41
CA LEU A 67 20.02 -4.43 -15.01
C LEU A 67 21.37 -3.91 -14.50
N TYR A 68 22.41 -4.06 -15.32
CA TYR A 68 23.74 -3.55 -14.98
C TYR A 68 23.71 -2.03 -14.77
N LEU A 69 23.12 -1.29 -15.72
CA LEU A 69 22.96 0.16 -15.62
C LEU A 69 22.15 0.57 -14.38
N ALA A 70 21.05 -0.13 -14.11
CA ALA A 70 20.23 0.14 -12.94
C ALA A 70 21.00 -0.04 -11.62
N ARG A 71 21.82 -1.09 -11.51
CA ARG A 71 22.68 -1.33 -10.33
C ARG A 71 23.76 -0.28 -10.17
N GLU A 72 24.36 0.20 -11.26
CA GLU A 72 25.36 1.27 -11.20
C GLU A 72 24.75 2.60 -10.73
N VAL A 73 23.50 2.89 -11.15
CA VAL A 73 22.76 4.06 -10.68
C VAL A 73 22.35 3.91 -9.21
N GLU A 74 21.84 2.74 -8.80
CA GLU A 74 21.47 2.45 -7.43
C GLU A 74 22.65 2.57 -6.47
N ALA A 75 23.83 2.09 -6.90
CA ALA A 75 25.07 2.19 -6.14
C ALA A 75 25.66 3.62 -6.12
N GLY A 76 25.03 4.58 -6.80
CA GLY A 76 25.49 5.98 -6.87
C GLY A 76 26.75 6.21 -7.71
N ARG A 77 27.25 5.17 -8.40
CA ARG A 77 28.43 5.27 -9.29
C ARG A 77 28.10 5.99 -10.59
N LEU A 78 26.88 5.79 -11.11
CA LEU A 78 26.37 6.51 -12.26
C LEU A 78 25.32 7.52 -11.80
N LYS A 79 25.67 8.82 -11.88
CA LYS A 79 24.76 9.90 -11.52
C LYS A 79 24.08 10.45 -12.77
N ILE A 80 22.75 10.41 -12.80
CA ILE A 80 21.94 11.00 -13.87
C ILE A 80 21.20 12.19 -13.25
N ASN A 81 21.39 13.39 -13.81
CA ASN A 81 20.72 14.59 -13.31
C ASN A 81 19.20 14.43 -13.40
N GLY A 82 18.52 14.67 -12.28
CA GLY A 82 17.06 14.54 -12.18
C GLY A 82 16.57 13.11 -11.94
N PHE A 83 17.45 12.11 -11.82
CA PHE A 83 17.08 10.72 -11.56
C PHE A 83 17.60 10.26 -10.18
N TYR A 84 16.71 9.83 -9.29
CA TYR A 84 17.07 9.38 -7.96
C TYR A 84 17.49 7.91 -7.95
N PRO A 85 18.50 7.50 -7.17
CA PRO A 85 18.96 6.11 -7.07
C PRO A 85 17.85 5.11 -6.73
N ASP A 86 16.90 5.51 -5.87
CA ASP A 86 15.75 4.68 -5.46
C ASP A 86 14.81 4.33 -6.63
N TRP A 87 14.86 5.08 -7.74
CA TRP A 87 14.05 4.79 -8.93
C TRP A 87 14.67 3.72 -9.83
N ALA A 88 15.97 3.47 -9.70
CA ALA A 88 16.72 2.65 -10.62
C ALA A 88 16.16 1.24 -10.73
N MET A 89 15.92 0.58 -9.60
CA MET A 89 15.40 -0.78 -9.59
C MET A 89 13.94 -0.85 -10.03
N SER A 90 13.11 0.13 -9.65
CA SER A 90 11.71 0.22 -10.11
C SER A 90 11.63 0.41 -11.62
N THR A 91 12.44 1.31 -12.18
CA THR A 91 12.53 1.55 -13.63
C THR A 91 13.02 0.30 -14.36
N PHE A 92 14.01 -0.42 -13.81
CA PHE A 92 14.46 -1.70 -14.36
C PHE A 92 13.33 -2.72 -14.44
N HIS A 93 12.50 -2.86 -13.39
CA HIS A 93 11.39 -3.82 -13.41
C HIS A 93 10.36 -3.50 -14.49
N ILE A 94 10.06 -2.21 -14.71
CA ILE A 94 9.19 -1.76 -15.80
C ILE A 94 9.82 -2.07 -17.15
N ALA A 95 11.06 -1.64 -17.36
CA ALA A 95 11.78 -1.87 -18.62
C ALA A 95 11.86 -3.36 -18.93
N ARG A 96 12.17 -4.20 -17.94
CA ARG A 96 12.18 -5.66 -18.09
C ARG A 96 10.85 -6.22 -18.53
N PHE A 97 9.75 -5.78 -17.88
CA PHE A 97 8.40 -6.20 -18.26
C PHE A 97 8.09 -5.82 -19.72
N LEU A 98 8.34 -4.57 -20.10
CA LEU A 98 8.11 -4.10 -21.47
C LEU A 98 8.97 -4.85 -22.49
N LEU A 99 10.26 -5.08 -22.19
CA LEU A 99 11.15 -5.82 -23.08
C LEU A 99 10.67 -7.26 -23.31
N TYR A 100 10.18 -7.95 -22.27
CA TYR A 100 9.61 -9.28 -22.44
C TYR A 100 8.25 -9.24 -23.16
N ALA A 101 7.40 -8.24 -22.93
CA ALA A 101 6.16 -8.07 -23.67
C ALA A 101 6.42 -7.84 -25.16
N PHE A 102 7.37 -6.96 -25.50
CA PHE A 102 7.82 -6.75 -26.87
C PHE A 102 8.45 -8.02 -27.49
N MET A 103 9.25 -8.78 -26.71
CA MET A 103 9.80 -10.05 -27.17
C MET A 103 8.70 -11.02 -27.58
N ILE A 104 7.66 -11.17 -26.79
CA ILE A 104 6.50 -12.04 -27.10
C ILE A 104 5.81 -11.56 -28.37
N ALA A 105 5.58 -10.25 -28.51
CA ALA A 105 4.98 -9.68 -29.71
C ALA A 105 5.84 -9.89 -30.96
N MET A 106 7.17 -9.79 -30.84
CA MET A 106 8.10 -10.04 -31.94
C MET A 106 8.21 -11.53 -32.31
N ILE A 107 8.08 -12.45 -31.35
CA ILE A 107 8.11 -13.89 -31.56
C ILE A 107 6.81 -14.40 -32.17
N TYR A 108 5.69 -13.76 -31.88
CA TYR A 108 4.33 -14.19 -32.28
C TYR A 108 4.23 -14.58 -33.75
N PRO A 109 4.69 -13.80 -34.75
CA PRO A 109 4.58 -14.16 -36.19
C PRO A 109 5.38 -15.42 -36.59
N TYR A 110 6.35 -15.81 -35.80
CA TYR A 110 7.20 -16.98 -36.05
C TYR A 110 6.66 -18.25 -35.38
N LEU A 111 5.56 -18.17 -34.61
CA LEU A 111 4.95 -19.37 -33.99
C LEU A 111 4.20 -20.20 -35.05
N PRO A 112 4.22 -21.54 -34.93
CA PRO A 112 3.48 -22.39 -35.85
C PRO A 112 1.98 -22.15 -35.67
N GLY A 113 1.26 -21.86 -36.76
CA GLY A 113 -0.17 -21.63 -36.76
C GLY A 113 -0.61 -20.21 -36.39
N SER A 114 0.31 -19.27 -36.17
CA SER A 114 0.00 -17.87 -35.88
C SER A 114 -0.86 -17.19 -36.95
N ASP A 115 -0.72 -17.62 -38.21
CA ASP A 115 -1.49 -17.10 -39.33
C ASP A 115 -2.91 -17.67 -39.44
N SER A 116 -3.26 -18.68 -38.63
CA SER A 116 -4.61 -19.27 -38.66
C SER A 116 -5.63 -18.33 -38.00
N GLY A 117 -6.81 -18.15 -38.63
CA GLY A 117 -7.88 -17.33 -38.06
C GLY A 117 -8.38 -17.84 -36.70
N VAL A 118 -8.30 -19.15 -36.46
CA VAL A 118 -8.63 -19.77 -35.17
C VAL A 118 -7.66 -19.32 -34.07
N PHE A 119 -6.35 -19.37 -34.36
CA PHE A 119 -5.33 -18.95 -33.42
C PHE A 119 -5.43 -17.45 -33.10
N GLN A 120 -5.68 -16.62 -34.11
CA GLN A 120 -5.91 -15.18 -33.94
C GLN A 120 -7.16 -14.90 -33.09
N GLY A 121 -8.28 -15.60 -33.36
CA GLY A 121 -9.51 -15.47 -32.59
C GLY A 121 -9.33 -15.85 -31.11
N ILE A 122 -8.67 -16.97 -30.84
CA ILE A 122 -8.35 -17.41 -29.48
C ILE A 122 -7.44 -16.40 -28.78
N SER A 123 -6.41 -15.89 -29.47
CA SER A 123 -5.48 -14.91 -28.90
C SER A 123 -6.17 -13.61 -28.50
N VAL A 124 -7.07 -13.10 -29.34
CA VAL A 124 -7.90 -11.92 -29.02
C VAL A 124 -8.81 -12.20 -27.83
N PHE A 125 -9.49 -13.34 -27.81
CA PHE A 125 -10.38 -13.72 -26.72
C PHE A 125 -9.66 -13.85 -25.38
N VAL A 126 -8.51 -14.53 -25.35
CA VAL A 126 -7.65 -14.65 -24.14
C VAL A 126 -7.15 -13.26 -23.73
N GLY A 127 -6.73 -12.43 -24.69
CA GLY A 127 -6.30 -11.05 -24.41
C GLY A 127 -7.39 -10.22 -23.74
N LEU A 128 -8.65 -10.34 -24.19
CA LEU A 128 -9.80 -9.66 -23.57
C LEU A 128 -10.05 -10.14 -22.16
N ILE A 129 -10.06 -11.45 -21.92
CA ILE A 129 -10.25 -12.02 -20.58
C ILE A 129 -9.17 -11.52 -19.61
N VAL A 130 -7.89 -11.59 -20.02
CA VAL A 130 -6.77 -11.12 -19.22
C VAL A 130 -6.87 -9.61 -18.98
N SER A 131 -7.22 -8.83 -20.00
CA SER A 131 -7.36 -7.38 -19.87
C SER A 131 -8.44 -6.99 -18.87
N LEU A 132 -9.64 -7.58 -18.98
CA LEU A 132 -10.75 -7.30 -18.07
C LEU A 132 -10.47 -7.81 -16.65
N GLY A 133 -9.90 -9.02 -16.52
CA GLY A 133 -9.62 -9.63 -15.22
C GLY A 133 -8.46 -8.97 -14.47
N SER A 134 -7.51 -8.35 -15.18
CA SER A 134 -6.31 -7.75 -14.54
C SER A 134 -6.42 -6.25 -14.26
N SER A 135 -7.55 -5.61 -14.56
CA SER A 135 -7.74 -4.16 -14.45
C SER A 135 -7.34 -3.60 -13.07
N THR A 136 -7.81 -4.23 -11.99
CA THR A 136 -7.47 -3.81 -10.60
C THR A 136 -5.98 -3.99 -10.29
N VAL A 137 -5.38 -5.09 -10.76
CA VAL A 137 -3.95 -5.36 -10.54
C VAL A 137 -3.10 -4.34 -11.28
N ILE A 138 -3.43 -4.08 -12.54
CA ILE A 138 -2.74 -3.08 -13.37
C ILE A 138 -2.90 -1.69 -12.76
N GLY A 139 -4.10 -1.33 -12.29
CA GLY A 139 -4.37 -0.08 -11.59
C GLY A 139 -3.48 0.11 -10.37
N ASN A 140 -3.32 -0.93 -9.54
CA ASN A 140 -2.44 -0.90 -8.37
C ASN A 140 -0.96 -0.78 -8.75
N ILE A 141 -0.51 -1.46 -9.81
CA ILE A 141 0.87 -1.36 -10.31
C ILE A 141 1.15 0.07 -10.79
N ILE A 142 0.26 0.64 -11.60
CA ILE A 142 0.40 2.01 -12.11
C ILE A 142 0.43 2.99 -10.93
N ALA A 143 -0.48 2.85 -9.97
CA ALA A 143 -0.50 3.68 -8.77
C ALA A 143 0.80 3.54 -7.96
N GLY A 144 1.33 2.33 -7.78
CA GLY A 144 2.61 2.07 -7.11
C GLY A 144 3.79 2.74 -7.81
N LEU A 145 3.78 2.76 -9.15
CA LEU A 145 4.76 3.50 -9.95
C LEU A 145 4.66 5.01 -9.72
N VAL A 146 3.45 5.56 -9.84
CA VAL A 146 3.21 6.99 -9.60
C VAL A 146 3.67 7.38 -8.20
N ILE A 147 3.31 6.63 -7.16
CA ILE A 147 3.77 6.86 -5.78
C ILE A 147 5.30 6.83 -5.68
N THR A 148 5.96 5.95 -6.44
CA THR A 148 7.42 5.84 -6.44
C THR A 148 8.07 7.09 -7.05
N TYR A 149 7.55 7.60 -8.17
CA TYR A 149 8.10 8.77 -8.85
C TYR A 149 7.68 10.11 -8.23
N MET A 150 6.43 10.25 -7.82
CA MET A 150 5.94 11.46 -7.15
C MET A 150 6.48 11.60 -5.72
N ARG A 151 6.83 10.49 -5.06
CA ARG A 151 7.39 10.44 -3.71
C ARG A 151 6.57 11.23 -2.67
N PRO A 152 5.26 11.05 -2.57
CA PRO A 152 4.45 11.77 -1.59
C PRO A 152 4.86 11.43 -0.16
N PHE A 153 5.51 10.30 0.06
CA PHE A 153 6.10 9.83 1.31
C PHE A 153 7.28 8.89 1.04
N LYS A 154 8.15 8.73 2.03
CA LYS A 154 9.31 7.84 2.04
C LYS A 154 9.09 6.67 3.01
N MET A 155 9.95 5.65 2.91
CA MET A 155 10.01 4.59 3.92
C MET A 155 10.32 5.21 5.30
N GLY A 156 9.58 4.78 6.32
CA GLY A 156 9.70 5.29 7.69
C GLY A 156 8.95 6.61 7.94
N ASP A 157 8.34 7.25 6.93
CA ASP A 157 7.52 8.44 7.17
C ASP A 157 6.23 8.06 7.90
N ARG A 158 5.84 8.89 8.87
CA ARG A 158 4.52 8.86 9.50
C ARG A 158 3.53 9.61 8.65
N ILE A 159 2.49 8.92 8.23
CA ILE A 159 1.42 9.47 7.41
C ILE A 159 0.05 9.22 8.04
N LYS A 160 -0.92 10.05 7.67
CA LYS A 160 -2.34 9.76 7.88
C LYS A 160 -3.00 9.56 6.52
N LEU A 161 -3.65 8.43 6.37
CA LEU A 161 -4.42 8.05 5.18
C LEU A 161 -5.86 7.78 5.62
N ASN A 162 -6.77 8.68 5.29
CA ASN A 162 -8.12 8.72 5.88
C ASN A 162 -8.04 8.59 7.41
N ASP A 163 -8.59 7.51 7.99
CA ASP A 163 -8.62 7.28 9.44
C ASP A 163 -7.39 6.51 9.97
N THR A 164 -6.53 6.03 9.09
CA THR A 164 -5.34 5.26 9.47
C THR A 164 -4.13 6.17 9.59
N THR A 165 -3.53 6.24 10.77
CA THR A 165 -2.25 6.92 11.02
C THR A 165 -1.19 5.89 11.35
N GLY A 166 0.01 6.01 10.76
CA GLY A 166 1.12 5.10 11.05
C GLY A 166 2.35 5.36 10.21
N ASP A 167 3.36 4.51 10.40
CA ASP A 167 4.65 4.60 9.72
C ASP A 167 4.69 3.65 8.53
N ILE A 168 5.23 4.13 7.42
CA ILE A 168 5.43 3.31 6.21
C ILE A 168 6.53 2.28 6.47
N ILE A 169 6.19 1.00 6.47
CA ILE A 169 7.16 -0.09 6.70
C ILE A 169 7.57 -0.82 5.43
N GLU A 170 6.71 -0.82 4.41
CA GLU A 170 6.99 -1.50 3.15
C GLU A 170 6.22 -0.86 2.00
N LYS A 171 6.86 -0.77 0.83
CA LYS A 171 6.22 -0.40 -0.43
C LYS A 171 6.49 -1.47 -1.47
N THR A 172 5.43 -2.08 -1.98
CA THR A 172 5.47 -3.04 -3.08
C THR A 172 4.78 -2.45 -4.31
N PRO A 173 4.92 -3.05 -5.49
CA PRO A 173 4.19 -2.57 -6.68
C PRO A 173 2.67 -2.56 -6.54
N LEU A 174 2.10 -3.41 -5.69
CA LEU A 174 0.65 -3.54 -5.54
C LEU A 174 0.10 -2.84 -4.30
N VAL A 175 0.85 -2.90 -3.19
CA VAL A 175 0.39 -2.47 -1.87
C VAL A 175 1.49 -1.73 -1.11
N THR A 176 1.06 -0.84 -0.25
CA THR A 176 1.90 -0.19 0.77
C THR A 176 1.44 -0.68 2.14
N ARG A 177 2.39 -1.01 3.02
CA ARG A 177 2.11 -1.43 4.40
C ARG A 177 2.44 -0.33 5.38
N ILE A 178 1.52 -0.08 6.30
CA ILE A 178 1.60 0.96 7.32
C ILE A 178 1.52 0.30 8.68
N ARG A 179 2.44 0.63 9.58
CA ARG A 179 2.40 0.20 10.98
C ARG A 179 1.78 1.31 11.83
N THR A 180 0.65 1.02 12.47
CA THR A 180 -0.01 1.95 13.39
C THR A 180 0.77 2.10 14.71
N PRO A 181 0.53 3.17 15.49
CA PRO A 181 1.10 3.32 16.83
C PRO A 181 0.74 2.17 17.79
N LYS A 182 -0.31 1.42 17.50
CA LYS A 182 -0.70 0.20 18.25
C LYS A 182 -0.01 -1.07 17.74
N ASN A 183 1.01 -0.92 16.87
CA ASN A 183 1.80 -2.01 16.28
C ASN A 183 1.00 -2.95 15.36
N GLU A 184 -0.14 -2.51 14.84
CA GLU A 184 -0.92 -3.21 13.83
C GLU A 184 -0.36 -2.91 12.44
N VAL A 185 -0.34 -3.92 11.55
CA VAL A 185 0.09 -3.73 10.17
C VAL A 185 -1.13 -3.64 9.26
N VAL A 186 -1.36 -2.47 8.70
CA VAL A 186 -2.43 -2.20 7.74
C VAL A 186 -1.85 -2.27 6.33
N THR A 187 -2.43 -3.14 5.49
CA THR A 187 -2.05 -3.27 4.08
C THR A 187 -3.03 -2.49 3.21
N VAL A 188 -2.52 -1.50 2.49
CA VAL A 188 -3.33 -0.59 1.68
C VAL A 188 -2.98 -0.78 0.20
N PRO A 189 -3.95 -1.04 -0.69
CA PRO A 189 -3.74 -1.05 -2.14
C PRO A 189 -3.23 0.31 -2.63
N ASN A 190 -2.24 0.30 -3.54
CA ASN A 190 -1.65 1.55 -4.02
C ASN A 190 -2.67 2.45 -4.75
N SER A 191 -3.63 1.87 -5.46
CA SER A 191 -4.71 2.62 -6.13
C SER A 191 -5.59 3.37 -5.12
N PHE A 192 -5.82 2.80 -3.94
CA PHE A 192 -6.55 3.47 -2.86
C PHE A 192 -5.79 4.68 -2.32
N ILE A 193 -4.48 4.56 -2.14
CA ILE A 193 -3.63 5.70 -1.71
C ILE A 193 -3.72 6.85 -2.71
N MET A 194 -3.67 6.54 -4.02
CA MET A 194 -3.73 7.55 -5.09
C MET A 194 -5.10 8.25 -5.18
N SER A 195 -6.17 7.59 -4.79
CA SER A 195 -7.53 8.15 -4.78
C SER A 195 -7.92 8.81 -3.46
N SER A 196 -7.06 8.75 -2.43
CA SER A 196 -7.32 9.25 -1.08
C SER A 196 -6.42 10.45 -0.74
N HIS A 197 -6.86 11.24 0.25
CA HIS A 197 -6.03 12.29 0.81
C HIS A 197 -4.97 11.69 1.73
N THR A 198 -3.71 12.04 1.48
CA THR A 198 -2.57 11.61 2.30
C THR A 198 -1.94 12.82 2.98
N VAL A 199 -1.87 12.81 4.31
CA VAL A 199 -1.15 13.81 5.10
C VAL A 199 0.19 13.22 5.51
N ASN A 200 1.31 13.86 5.15
CA ASN A 200 2.64 13.41 5.54
C ASN A 200 3.17 14.23 6.72
N TYR A 201 3.00 13.69 7.91
CA TYR A 201 3.46 14.33 9.15
C TYR A 201 4.98 14.44 9.23
N SER A 202 5.72 13.44 8.75
CA SER A 202 7.19 13.45 8.83
C SER A 202 7.81 14.50 7.93
N THR A 203 7.27 14.70 6.74
CA THR A 203 7.78 15.76 5.83
C THR A 203 7.46 17.14 6.42
N SER A 204 6.22 17.36 6.88
CA SER A 204 5.84 18.62 7.51
C SER A 204 6.69 18.93 8.74
N ALA A 205 6.95 17.91 9.59
CA ALA A 205 7.77 18.08 10.79
C ALA A 205 9.23 18.49 10.45
N ARG A 206 9.81 17.96 9.36
CA ARG A 206 11.19 18.26 8.95
C ARG A 206 11.34 19.62 8.31
N GLU A 207 10.38 20.02 7.46
CA GLU A 207 10.51 21.21 6.62
C GLU A 207 10.03 22.49 7.34
N TYR A 208 8.87 22.42 7.97
CA TYR A 208 8.19 23.59 8.54
C TYR A 208 7.98 23.50 10.05
N GLY A 209 8.14 22.32 10.64
CA GLY A 209 7.61 21.98 11.97
C GLY A 209 6.14 21.56 11.88
N LEU A 210 5.83 20.42 12.46
CA LEU A 210 4.45 19.94 12.57
C LEU A 210 3.79 20.60 13.77
N ILE A 211 2.60 21.20 13.55
CA ILE A 211 1.85 21.80 14.65
C ILE A 211 0.97 20.73 15.29
N ILE A 212 1.17 20.51 16.58
CA ILE A 212 0.22 19.82 17.46
C ILE A 212 -0.64 20.85 18.16
N HIS A 213 -1.88 20.53 18.48
CA HIS A 213 -2.79 21.43 19.15
C HIS A 213 -3.67 20.70 20.17
N SER A 214 -3.98 21.38 21.24
CA SER A 214 -4.93 20.89 22.24
C SER A 214 -5.85 22.01 22.68
N GLU A 215 -7.09 21.67 22.95
CA GLU A 215 -8.10 22.63 23.40
C GLU A 215 -8.40 22.45 24.89
N VAL A 216 -8.52 23.58 25.57
CA VAL A 216 -9.00 23.64 26.96
C VAL A 216 -10.07 24.71 27.09
N SER A 217 -11.03 24.47 27.95
CA SER A 217 -12.10 25.42 28.30
C SER A 217 -11.86 25.99 29.70
N ILE A 218 -11.85 27.31 29.83
CA ILE A 218 -11.60 28.01 31.10
C ILE A 218 -12.73 29.01 31.31
N GLY A 219 -13.16 29.23 32.56
CA GLY A 219 -14.23 30.20 32.89
C GLY A 219 -13.87 31.64 32.52
N TYR A 220 -14.90 32.47 32.30
CA TYR A 220 -14.74 33.89 31.98
C TYR A 220 -14.19 34.72 33.15
N ASP A 221 -14.16 34.18 34.36
CA ASP A 221 -13.61 34.79 35.56
C ASP A 221 -12.05 34.88 35.53
N VAL A 222 -11.42 34.12 34.65
CA VAL A 222 -9.97 34.14 34.50
C VAL A 222 -9.55 35.01 33.30
N PRO A 223 -8.65 36.00 33.51
CA PRO A 223 -8.18 36.85 32.42
C PRO A 223 -7.49 36.02 31.29
N TRP A 224 -7.93 36.17 30.07
CA TRP A 224 -7.40 35.43 28.92
C TRP A 224 -5.89 35.54 28.73
N ARG A 225 -5.29 36.69 29.11
CA ARG A 225 -3.82 36.84 29.04
C ARG A 225 -3.08 35.91 29.97
N GLN A 226 -3.66 35.66 31.14
CA GLN A 226 -3.10 34.70 32.10
C GLN A 226 -3.22 33.26 31.57
N VAL A 227 -4.38 32.90 31.00
CA VAL A 227 -4.60 31.59 30.39
C VAL A 227 -3.61 31.34 29.26
N ASN A 228 -3.45 32.31 28.34
CA ASN A 228 -2.49 32.21 27.23
C ASN A 228 -1.05 32.00 27.73
N GLN A 229 -0.63 32.73 28.78
CA GLN A 229 0.73 32.58 29.30
C GLN A 229 0.94 31.19 29.91
N ILE A 230 -0.05 30.69 30.69
CA ILE A 230 0.03 29.35 31.30
C ILE A 230 0.12 28.26 30.22
N LEU A 231 -0.67 28.35 29.16
CA LEU A 231 -0.65 27.41 28.04
C LEU A 231 0.66 27.44 27.28
N ILE A 232 1.23 28.62 27.04
CA ILE A 232 2.54 28.77 26.38
C ILE A 232 3.64 28.17 27.28
N ASP A 233 3.62 28.44 28.59
CA ASP A 233 4.58 27.91 29.53
C ASP A 233 4.48 26.37 29.65
N ALA A 234 3.27 25.81 29.64
CA ALA A 234 3.04 24.38 29.59
C ALA A 234 3.63 23.75 28.32
N ALA A 235 3.43 24.39 27.17
CA ALA A 235 3.97 23.93 25.90
C ALA A 235 5.50 23.97 25.88
N LEU A 236 6.11 25.06 26.34
CA LEU A 236 7.57 25.21 26.41
C LEU A 236 8.24 24.23 27.38
N ASN A 237 7.54 23.82 28.43
CA ASN A 237 8.02 22.79 29.36
C ASN A 237 7.85 21.35 28.82
N THR A 238 7.16 21.18 27.68
CA THR A 238 6.89 19.86 27.12
C THR A 238 8.08 19.35 26.29
N PRO A 239 8.68 18.20 26.63
CA PRO A 239 9.78 17.63 25.85
C PRO A 239 9.35 17.34 24.41
N GLY A 240 10.14 17.81 23.45
CA GLY A 240 9.87 17.62 22.01
C GLY A 240 9.09 18.76 21.34
N VAL A 241 8.59 19.73 22.10
CA VAL A 241 8.10 21.02 21.58
C VAL A 241 9.31 21.88 21.24
N VAL A 242 9.18 22.68 20.17
CA VAL A 242 10.22 23.58 19.66
C VAL A 242 9.96 24.99 20.21
N ASP A 243 11.01 25.66 20.68
CA ASP A 243 10.92 27.03 21.23
C ASP A 243 10.80 28.08 20.13
N ASP A 244 11.36 27.84 18.96
CA ASP A 244 11.32 28.70 17.80
C ASP A 244 10.89 27.89 16.54
N PRO A 245 9.73 28.17 15.95
CA PRO A 245 8.76 29.19 16.32
C PRO A 245 8.09 28.95 17.67
N ARG A 246 7.86 30.06 18.40
CA ARG A 246 7.25 30.01 19.75
C ARG A 246 5.83 29.44 19.71
N PRO A 247 5.43 28.60 20.65
CA PRO A 247 4.05 28.17 20.82
C PRO A 247 3.10 29.37 20.95
N PHE A 248 1.89 29.23 20.41
CA PHE A 248 0.90 30.30 20.39
C PHE A 248 -0.50 29.76 20.74
N VAL A 249 -1.35 30.62 21.28
CA VAL A 249 -2.71 30.29 21.67
C VAL A 249 -3.71 31.01 20.77
N LEU A 250 -4.75 30.31 20.35
CA LEU A 250 -5.90 30.84 19.64
C LEU A 250 -7.15 30.65 20.52
N GLU A 251 -7.97 31.66 20.62
CA GLU A 251 -9.31 31.52 21.14
C GLU A 251 -10.24 31.08 20.02
N THR A 252 -10.68 29.81 20.05
CA THR A 252 -11.40 29.18 18.92
C THR A 252 -12.91 29.34 19.03
N SER A 253 -13.43 29.54 20.25
CA SER A 253 -14.86 29.73 20.49
C SER A 253 -15.13 30.51 21.76
N LEU A 254 -16.18 31.29 21.74
CA LEU A 254 -16.80 31.94 22.91
C LEU A 254 -18.16 31.28 23.16
N SER A 255 -18.18 30.32 24.09
CA SER A 255 -19.39 29.59 24.50
C SER A 255 -20.13 30.32 25.63
N ASP A 256 -21.33 29.89 25.96
CA ASP A 256 -22.17 30.56 26.98
C ASP A 256 -21.51 30.60 28.36
N TRP A 257 -20.71 29.60 28.71
CA TRP A 257 -20.15 29.44 30.05
C TRP A 257 -18.61 29.57 30.08
N TYR A 258 -17.92 29.43 28.96
CA TYR A 258 -16.47 29.45 28.86
C TYR A 258 -15.98 29.77 27.44
N PRO A 259 -14.88 30.47 27.28
CA PRO A 259 -14.11 30.50 26.04
C PRO A 259 -13.29 29.22 25.88
N VAL A 260 -13.01 28.83 24.64
CA VAL A 260 -12.16 27.71 24.31
C VAL A 260 -10.81 28.21 23.79
N TYR A 261 -9.73 27.80 24.46
CA TYR A 261 -8.38 28.16 24.14
C TYR A 261 -7.69 26.97 23.46
N GLN A 262 -7.11 27.18 22.31
CA GLN A 262 -6.34 26.16 21.59
C GLN A 262 -4.86 26.53 21.64
N ILE A 263 -4.06 25.76 22.40
CA ILE A 263 -2.60 25.86 22.34
C ILE A 263 -2.09 25.14 21.09
N ASN A 264 -1.21 25.81 20.36
CA ASN A 264 -0.56 25.30 19.16
C ASN A 264 0.95 25.31 19.37
N ALA A 265 1.60 24.15 19.20
CA ALA A 265 3.02 23.98 19.45
C ALA A 265 3.69 23.24 18.30
N TYR A 266 4.89 23.66 17.90
CA TYR A 266 5.65 23.05 16.84
C TYR A 266 6.47 21.86 17.35
N ILE A 267 6.46 20.75 16.60
CA ILE A 267 7.30 19.57 16.87
C ILE A 267 8.06 19.15 15.62
N LYS A 268 9.24 18.53 15.81
CA LYS A 268 10.07 17.98 14.71
C LYS A 268 10.06 16.46 14.63
N GLN A 269 9.52 15.79 15.64
CA GLN A 269 9.50 14.32 15.77
C GLN A 269 8.06 13.80 15.60
N ALA A 270 7.65 13.58 14.34
CA ALA A 270 6.31 13.07 14.05
C ALA A 270 6.08 11.65 14.59
N ASP A 271 7.13 10.84 14.71
CA ASP A 271 7.10 9.49 15.28
C ASP A 271 6.73 9.46 16.77
N LYS A 272 7.07 10.52 17.50
CA LYS A 272 6.76 10.68 18.93
C LYS A 272 5.52 11.53 19.21
N MET A 273 4.78 11.92 18.18
CA MET A 273 3.63 12.84 18.30
C MET A 273 2.66 12.42 19.41
N ALA A 274 2.32 11.13 19.53
CA ALA A 274 1.41 10.63 20.55
C ALA A 274 1.94 10.83 21.97
N GLN A 275 3.24 10.61 22.18
CA GLN A 275 3.88 10.83 23.46
C GLN A 275 3.92 12.32 23.81
N ILE A 276 4.30 13.17 22.85
CA ILE A 276 4.37 14.61 23.04
C ILE A 276 2.98 15.18 23.37
N TYR A 277 1.91 14.69 22.75
CA TYR A 277 0.54 15.05 23.13
C TYR A 277 0.23 14.69 24.59
N SER A 278 0.60 13.49 25.02
CA SER A 278 0.39 13.06 26.39
C SER A 278 1.16 13.94 27.38
N ASP A 279 2.43 14.23 27.10
CA ASP A 279 3.28 15.07 27.93
C ASP A 279 2.76 16.53 27.96
N LEU A 280 2.26 17.04 26.83
CA LEU A 280 1.63 18.36 26.75
C LEU A 280 0.36 18.43 27.64
N HIS A 281 -0.50 17.41 27.58
CA HIS A 281 -1.70 17.37 28.40
C HIS A 281 -1.38 17.32 29.90
N GLN A 282 -0.35 16.58 30.30
CA GLN A 282 0.11 16.52 31.69
C GLN A 282 0.62 17.89 32.13
N ASN A 283 1.49 18.52 31.36
CA ASN A 283 2.03 19.85 31.65
C ASN A 283 0.93 20.92 31.71
N ILE A 284 -0.08 20.83 30.85
CA ILE A 284 -1.26 21.74 30.92
C ILE A 284 -1.96 21.57 32.27
N GLN A 285 -2.27 20.33 32.68
CA GLN A 285 -2.95 20.07 33.93
C GLN A 285 -2.12 20.57 35.12
N ASP A 286 -0.81 20.29 35.15
CA ASP A 286 0.08 20.70 36.21
C ASP A 286 0.15 22.22 36.32
N LYS A 287 0.32 22.94 35.21
CA LYS A 287 0.43 24.40 35.20
C LYS A 287 -0.87 25.11 35.61
N PHE A 288 -2.01 24.59 35.21
CA PHE A 288 -3.30 25.12 35.64
C PHE A 288 -3.59 24.85 37.14
N ASN A 289 -3.22 23.66 37.63
CA ASN A 289 -3.32 23.31 39.04
C ASN A 289 -2.37 24.17 39.92
N GLU A 290 -1.12 24.40 39.47
CA GLU A 290 -0.18 25.32 40.11
C GLU A 290 -0.73 26.75 40.22
N ALA A 291 -1.44 27.20 39.18
CA ALA A 291 -2.04 28.53 39.13
C ALA A 291 -3.37 28.63 39.90
N GLY A 292 -3.89 27.51 40.43
CA GLY A 292 -5.20 27.47 41.10
C GLY A 292 -6.39 27.74 40.15
N ILE A 293 -6.23 27.45 38.86
CA ILE A 293 -7.25 27.67 37.83
C ILE A 293 -7.85 26.34 37.42
N GLU A 294 -9.16 26.23 37.48
CA GLU A 294 -9.88 25.02 37.11
C GLU A 294 -10.07 24.93 35.57
N ILE A 295 -9.73 23.78 35.01
CA ILE A 295 -10.06 23.45 33.62
C ILE A 295 -11.52 22.99 33.62
N MET A 296 -12.39 23.74 32.92
CA MET A 296 -13.82 23.45 32.86
C MET A 296 -14.10 22.15 32.14
N SER A 297 -14.84 21.25 32.75
CA SER A 297 -15.35 20.05 32.11
C SER A 297 -16.72 20.39 31.48
N PRO A 298 -16.84 20.41 30.14
CA PRO A 298 -18.15 20.63 29.53
C PRO A 298 -19.06 19.42 29.81
N HIS A 299 -20.27 19.70 30.28
CA HIS A 299 -21.41 18.79 30.23
C HIS A 299 -21.63 17.76 31.33
N TYR A 300 -21.46 18.08 32.62
CA TYR A 300 -22.19 17.29 33.58
C TYR A 300 -22.72 18.11 34.72
N MET A 301 -24.00 18.53 34.64
CA MET A 301 -24.77 18.91 35.82
C MET A 301 -25.72 17.75 36.18
N ALA A 302 -25.30 16.86 37.08
CA ALA A 302 -26.20 16.00 37.80
C ALA A 302 -26.30 16.50 39.23
N VAL A 303 -27.39 17.14 39.55
CA VAL A 303 -27.79 17.33 40.94
C VAL A 303 -28.28 15.96 41.43
N ARG A 304 -27.48 15.30 42.26
CA ARG A 304 -27.91 14.08 42.96
C ARG A 304 -28.39 14.48 44.32
N ASP A 305 -29.71 14.55 44.47
CA ASP A 305 -30.33 14.68 45.76
C ASP A 305 -30.16 13.35 46.53
N GLY A 306 -29.27 13.34 47.54
CA GLY A 306 -29.18 12.24 48.48
C GLY A 306 -27.95 11.36 48.44
N ASN A 307 -26.78 11.81 47.98
CA ASN A 307 -25.51 11.09 48.09
C ASN A 307 -25.50 9.61 47.64
N GLU A 308 -26.33 9.20 46.70
CA GLU A 308 -26.34 7.84 46.20
C GLU A 308 -25.15 7.59 45.25
N SER A 309 -24.32 6.63 45.64
CA SER A 309 -23.23 6.14 44.82
C SER A 309 -23.79 5.41 43.59
N THR A 310 -23.18 5.64 42.39
CA THR A 310 -23.51 4.87 41.19
C THR A 310 -22.94 3.46 41.22
N THR A 311 -22.14 3.13 42.24
CA THR A 311 -21.60 1.78 42.42
C THR A 311 -22.77 0.87 42.84
N PRO A 312 -23.03 -0.25 42.17
CA PRO A 312 -24.02 -1.24 42.57
C PRO A 312 -23.82 -1.63 44.03
N LYS A 313 -24.89 -1.84 44.79
CA LYS A 313 -24.84 -2.13 46.23
C LYS A 313 -23.93 -3.33 46.56
N GLU A 314 -23.82 -4.27 45.68
CA GLU A 314 -22.97 -5.45 45.79
C GLU A 314 -21.46 -5.13 45.85
N TYR A 315 -21.04 -3.98 45.29
CA TYR A 315 -19.63 -3.55 45.23
C TYR A 315 -19.31 -2.42 46.22
N GLN A 316 -20.31 -1.92 46.92
CA GLN A 316 -20.07 -0.94 47.97
C GLN A 316 -19.47 -1.62 49.18
N LYS A 317 -18.11 -1.65 49.27
CA LYS A 317 -17.43 -2.14 50.46
C LYS A 317 -17.90 -1.37 51.65
N SER A 318 -18.25 -2.09 52.73
CA SER A 318 -18.71 -1.58 54.01
C SER A 318 -17.66 -0.76 54.78
N ASN A 319 -17.24 0.37 54.22
CA ASN A 319 -16.36 1.32 54.87
C ASN A 319 -17.08 2.56 55.36
N ASN A 320 -18.40 2.49 55.52
CA ASN A 320 -19.14 3.58 56.15
C ASN A 320 -19.24 3.28 57.67
N PRO A 321 -18.61 4.09 58.54
CA PRO A 321 -18.64 3.86 59.99
C PRO A 321 -20.06 3.95 60.61
N SER A 322 -21.06 4.41 59.85
CA SER A 322 -22.44 4.46 60.27
C SER A 322 -23.20 3.12 60.30
N ASN A 323 -22.66 2.04 59.72
CA ASN A 323 -23.27 0.71 59.75
C ASN A 323 -22.83 -0.17 60.92
N LYS A 324 -21.92 0.29 61.80
CA LYS A 324 -21.52 -0.42 63.03
C LYS A 324 -22.41 -0.15 64.25
N ALA A 325 -23.34 0.81 64.15
CA ALA A 325 -24.20 1.19 65.27
C ALA A 325 -25.55 0.43 65.35
N GLY A 326 -25.81 -0.48 64.40
CA GLY A 326 -27.11 -1.18 64.33
C GLY A 326 -27.15 -2.64 64.80
N GLU A 327 -26.01 -3.23 65.25
CA GLU A 327 -25.96 -4.64 65.64
C GLU A 327 -25.82 -4.87 67.18
N GLU A 328 -25.81 -3.82 67.99
CA GLU A 328 -25.82 -3.96 69.45
C GLU A 328 -27.08 -3.38 70.03
N SER A 329 -28.22 -4.05 69.93
CA SER A 329 -29.32 -4.02 70.91
C SER A 329 -30.45 -4.97 70.50
N LYS A 330 -30.35 -6.25 70.86
CA LYS A 330 -31.49 -7.07 71.25
C LYS A 330 -31.25 -7.58 72.67
N PRO A 331 -31.99 -7.09 73.67
CA PRO A 331 -32.10 -7.84 74.91
C PRO A 331 -33.16 -8.92 74.75
N GLU A 332 -32.92 -10.02 75.40
CA GLU A 332 -33.74 -11.17 75.83
C GLU A 332 -35.24 -11.20 75.53
#